data_521a73fd0c67798703f013a15264c200
#
_entry.id   521a73fd0c67798703f013a15264c200
#
_cell.length_a   1.000
_cell.length_b   1.000
_cell.length_c   1.000
_cell.angle_alpha   90.00
_cell.angle_beta   90.00
_cell.angle_gamma   90.00
#
_symmetry.space_group_name_H-M   'P 1'
#
loop_
_entity.id
_entity.type
_entity.pdbx_description
1 polymer ?
#
loop_
_entity_poly.entity_id
_entity_poly.type
_entity_poly.pdbx_seq_one_letter_code
_entity_poly.pdbx_strand_id
1 'polypeptide(L)'
;MKKLAVLGSGRGDNFEAIAEYFESKDFEITCISDNLNSDIILKAREKGINTKYLPFTETAEYFGVRSFDLIALSDYRQKLSDEILELGRFINIHPALLPAFKGEDAIYRAFHAGVKVSGVTVHQVTSEPDGGKIIAQYPVLIGNTTHFDEFEKEIHSLENILYPRVIETILDDKVFDFTNLFRGHSCGGNCDGCH
;
A
#
# COMPACT_ATOMS: atom_id res chain seq x y z
N MET A 1 19.75 -7.43 7.23
CA MET A 1 18.41 -7.81 6.76
C MET A 1 17.39 -6.90 7.40
N LYS A 2 16.63 -6.14 6.63
CA LYS A 2 15.60 -5.21 7.13
C LYS A 2 14.29 -5.96 7.38
N LYS A 3 13.54 -5.54 8.41
CA LYS A 3 12.31 -6.22 8.85
C LYS A 3 11.09 -5.39 8.49
N LEU A 4 10.25 -5.96 7.64
CA LEU A 4 8.98 -5.38 7.20
C LEU A 4 7.81 -6.18 7.80
N ALA A 5 6.91 -5.52 8.52
CA ALA A 5 5.62 -6.08 8.83
C ALA A 5 4.58 -5.58 7.82
N VAL A 6 3.71 -6.48 7.35
CA VAL A 6 2.55 -6.10 6.55
C VAL A 6 1.29 -6.53 7.30
N LEU A 7 0.48 -5.55 7.69
CA LEU A 7 -0.77 -5.76 8.41
C LEU A 7 -1.95 -5.69 7.44
N GLY A 8 -2.81 -6.70 7.47
CA GLY A 8 -4.01 -6.71 6.64
C GLY A 8 -5.16 -7.52 7.24
N SER A 9 -6.39 -7.12 6.95
CA SER A 9 -7.61 -7.79 7.41
C SER A 9 -8.35 -8.55 6.31
N GLY A 10 -7.99 -8.35 5.04
CA GLY A 10 -8.78 -8.74 3.88
C GLY A 10 -8.05 -9.60 2.83
N ARG A 11 -8.27 -9.26 1.56
CA ARG A 11 -7.82 -10.05 0.39
C ARG A 11 -6.30 -10.13 0.22
N GLY A 12 -5.56 -9.08 0.63
CA GLY A 12 -4.12 -9.08 0.57
C GLY A 12 -3.52 -8.89 -0.82
N ASP A 13 -4.19 -8.18 -1.72
CA ASP A 13 -3.68 -7.95 -3.08
C ASP A 13 -2.40 -7.10 -3.05
N ASN A 14 -2.39 -6.01 -2.27
CA ASN A 14 -1.20 -5.21 -2.04
C ASN A 14 -0.09 -6.00 -1.33
N PHE A 15 -0.44 -6.91 -0.39
CA PHE A 15 0.54 -7.79 0.24
C PHE A 15 1.23 -8.70 -0.79
N GLU A 16 0.46 -9.27 -1.71
CA GLU A 16 1.00 -10.15 -2.75
C GLU A 16 2.00 -9.42 -3.63
N ALA A 17 1.68 -8.20 -4.07
CA ALA A 17 2.59 -7.36 -4.83
C ALA A 17 3.87 -7.00 -4.03
N ILE A 18 3.74 -6.72 -2.73
CA ILE A 18 4.90 -6.49 -1.83
C ILE A 18 5.75 -7.75 -1.75
N ALA A 19 5.14 -8.90 -1.50
CA ALA A 19 5.85 -10.18 -1.35
C ALA A 19 6.63 -10.55 -2.62
N GLU A 20 6.04 -10.40 -3.80
CA GLU A 20 6.69 -10.65 -5.10
C GLU A 20 7.84 -9.68 -5.37
N TYR A 21 7.63 -8.40 -5.07
CA TYR A 21 8.66 -7.38 -5.28
C TYR A 21 9.92 -7.63 -4.43
N PHE A 22 9.77 -8.18 -3.23
CA PHE A 22 10.86 -8.43 -2.30
C PHE A 22 11.39 -9.86 -2.30
N GLU A 23 10.83 -10.78 -3.12
CA GLU A 23 11.19 -12.20 -3.14
C GLU A 23 12.70 -12.47 -3.30
N SER A 24 13.38 -11.69 -4.14
CA SER A 24 14.82 -11.82 -4.42
C SER A 24 15.71 -10.85 -3.63
N LYS A 25 15.15 -10.13 -2.65
CA LYS A 25 15.82 -9.07 -1.90
C LYS A 25 16.08 -9.49 -0.46
N ASP A 26 17.08 -8.90 0.17
CA ASP A 26 17.47 -9.20 1.57
C ASP A 26 16.55 -8.52 2.59
N PHE A 27 15.29 -8.99 2.65
CA PHE A 27 14.27 -8.51 3.57
C PHE A 27 13.61 -9.67 4.33
N GLU A 28 13.29 -9.44 5.59
CA GLU A 28 12.45 -10.32 6.38
C GLU A 28 11.03 -9.74 6.42
N ILE A 29 10.08 -10.43 5.76
CA ILE A 29 8.68 -10.03 5.74
C ILE A 29 7.90 -10.87 6.74
N THR A 30 7.08 -10.22 7.56
CA THR A 30 6.08 -10.86 8.43
C THR A 30 4.70 -10.36 8.04
N CYS A 31 3.83 -11.27 7.62
CA CYS A 31 2.42 -10.99 7.39
C CYS A 31 1.64 -11.12 8.71
N ILE A 32 0.92 -10.06 9.06
CA ILE A 32 0.14 -10.00 10.30
C ILE A 32 -1.32 -9.74 9.95
N SER A 33 -2.24 -10.50 10.54
CA SER A 33 -3.68 -10.27 10.36
C SER A 33 -4.45 -10.41 11.67
N ASP A 34 -5.44 -9.55 11.84
CA ASP A 34 -6.44 -9.63 12.90
C ASP A 34 -7.59 -10.61 12.59
N ASN A 35 -7.56 -11.20 11.39
CA ASN A 35 -8.51 -12.22 10.93
C ASN A 35 -7.75 -13.50 10.52
N LEU A 36 -7.93 -14.56 11.31
CA LEU A 36 -7.25 -15.85 11.09
C LEU A 36 -7.57 -16.50 9.73
N ASN A 37 -8.75 -16.22 9.20
CA ASN A 37 -9.26 -16.79 7.95
C ASN A 37 -9.17 -15.80 6.77
N SER A 38 -8.38 -14.77 6.89
CA SER A 38 -8.17 -13.80 5.81
C SER A 38 -7.33 -14.39 4.67
N ASP A 39 -7.63 -14.00 3.44
CA ASP A 39 -6.88 -14.45 2.27
C ASP A 39 -5.41 -14.02 2.32
N ILE A 40 -5.11 -12.88 2.96
CA ILE A 40 -3.72 -12.42 3.12
C ILE A 40 -2.86 -13.46 3.88
N ILE A 41 -3.41 -14.14 4.89
CA ILE A 41 -2.71 -15.20 5.64
C ILE A 41 -2.49 -16.42 4.76
N LEU A 42 -3.47 -16.80 3.93
CA LEU A 42 -3.35 -17.92 3.01
C LEU A 42 -2.27 -17.64 1.96
N LYS A 43 -2.32 -16.49 1.31
CA LYS A 43 -1.32 -16.02 0.32
C LYS A 43 0.10 -16.00 0.92
N ALA A 44 0.25 -15.52 2.16
CA ALA A 44 1.54 -15.48 2.83
C ALA A 44 2.12 -16.87 3.10
N ARG A 45 1.28 -17.81 3.53
CA ARG A 45 1.69 -19.22 3.76
C ARG A 45 2.09 -19.90 2.47
N GLU A 46 1.35 -19.69 1.38
CA GLU A 46 1.69 -20.24 0.05
C GLU A 46 3.06 -19.77 -0.46
N LYS A 47 3.41 -18.51 -0.14
CA LYS A 47 4.72 -17.93 -0.46
C LYS A 47 5.82 -18.26 0.58
N GLY A 48 5.54 -19.05 1.61
CA GLY A 48 6.51 -19.40 2.67
C GLY A 48 6.89 -18.22 3.57
N ILE A 49 6.10 -17.15 3.59
CA ILE A 49 6.35 -15.95 4.41
C ILE A 49 5.82 -16.20 5.83
N ASN A 50 6.57 -15.70 6.83
CA ASN A 50 6.16 -15.78 8.23
C ASN A 50 4.78 -15.12 8.44
N THR A 51 3.88 -15.83 9.11
CA THR A 51 2.53 -15.33 9.38
C THR A 51 2.26 -15.24 10.88
N LYS A 52 1.53 -14.21 11.28
CA LYS A 52 1.06 -14.03 12.66
C LYS A 52 -0.43 -13.65 12.64
N TYR A 53 -1.25 -14.47 13.27
CA TYR A 53 -2.57 -14.01 13.72
C TYR A 53 -2.38 -13.15 14.97
N LEU A 54 -2.88 -11.92 14.93
CA LEU A 54 -2.74 -10.95 16.00
C LEU A 54 -4.08 -10.26 16.24
N PRO A 55 -4.82 -10.67 17.30
CA PRO A 55 -6.01 -9.93 17.71
C PRO A 55 -5.67 -8.47 17.96
N PHE A 56 -6.57 -7.56 17.60
CA PHE A 56 -6.33 -6.12 17.76
C PHE A 56 -5.97 -5.74 19.20
N THR A 57 -6.58 -6.41 20.18
CA THR A 57 -6.31 -6.19 21.62
C THR A 57 -4.88 -6.49 22.06
N GLU A 58 -4.14 -7.30 21.30
CA GLU A 58 -2.75 -7.69 21.59
C GLU A 58 -1.73 -6.85 20.78
N THR A 59 -2.18 -5.91 19.94
CA THR A 59 -1.33 -5.18 18.99
C THR A 59 -0.29 -4.33 19.71
N ALA A 60 -0.67 -3.62 20.77
CA ALA A 60 0.26 -2.77 21.53
C ALA A 60 1.35 -3.61 22.22
N GLU A 61 0.99 -4.72 22.87
CA GLU A 61 1.95 -5.62 23.50
C GLU A 61 2.91 -6.22 22.47
N TYR A 62 2.38 -6.69 21.33
CA TYR A 62 3.18 -7.31 20.27
C TYR A 62 4.24 -6.37 19.72
N PHE A 63 3.88 -5.14 19.36
CA PHE A 63 4.81 -4.15 18.84
C PHE A 63 5.70 -3.54 19.94
N GLY A 64 5.27 -3.56 21.20
CA GLY A 64 6.09 -3.12 22.34
C GLY A 64 7.32 -4.00 22.59
N VAL A 65 7.27 -5.29 22.21
CA VAL A 65 8.38 -6.25 22.41
C VAL A 65 9.05 -6.67 21.10
N ARG A 66 8.59 -6.24 19.96
CA ARG A 66 9.13 -6.56 18.63
C ARG A 66 9.35 -5.30 17.81
N SER A 67 10.51 -5.19 17.18
CA SER A 67 10.85 -4.08 16.32
C SER A 67 10.79 -4.48 14.85
N PHE A 68 10.18 -3.61 14.04
CA PHE A 68 10.22 -3.64 12.58
C PHE A 68 10.79 -2.31 12.08
N ASP A 69 11.53 -2.35 10.97
CA ASP A 69 12.04 -1.13 10.35
C ASP A 69 10.93 -0.32 9.69
N LEU A 70 9.86 -1.03 9.25
CA LEU A 70 8.65 -0.43 8.69
C LEU A 70 7.46 -1.36 8.88
N ILE A 71 6.28 -0.76 9.07
CA ILE A 71 4.99 -1.45 9.19
C ILE A 71 4.07 -0.87 8.12
N ALA A 72 3.72 -1.69 7.13
CA ALA A 72 2.86 -1.33 6.00
C ALA A 72 1.44 -1.86 6.21
N LEU A 73 0.42 -1.02 6.08
CA LEU A 73 -0.97 -1.44 6.13
C LEU A 73 -1.42 -1.84 4.71
N SER A 74 -2.13 -2.96 4.62
CA SER A 74 -2.69 -3.52 3.39
C SER A 74 -4.14 -3.92 3.64
N ASP A 75 -5.07 -3.00 3.43
CA ASP A 75 -6.50 -3.19 3.78
C ASP A 75 -6.69 -3.61 5.26
N TYR A 76 -5.99 -2.93 6.17
CA TYR A 76 -6.14 -3.15 7.60
C TYR A 76 -7.27 -2.30 8.15
N ARG A 77 -8.29 -2.95 8.76
CA ARG A 77 -9.56 -2.29 9.10
C ARG A 77 -9.60 -1.68 10.49
N GLN A 78 -8.63 -2.01 11.35
CA GLN A 78 -8.62 -1.49 12.72
C GLN A 78 -8.00 -0.10 12.77
N LYS A 79 -8.60 0.78 13.57
CA LYS A 79 -8.05 2.10 13.84
C LYS A 79 -6.95 1.98 14.89
N LEU A 80 -5.72 2.32 14.52
CA LEU A 80 -4.58 2.32 15.43
C LEU A 80 -4.62 3.55 16.35
N SER A 81 -4.40 3.33 17.66
CA SER A 81 -4.27 4.41 18.64
C SER A 81 -2.88 5.05 18.56
N ASP A 82 -2.76 6.27 19.10
CA ASP A 82 -1.46 6.96 19.19
C ASP A 82 -0.42 6.12 19.94
N GLU A 83 -0.83 5.42 21.01
CA GLU A 83 0.03 4.49 21.75
C GLU A 83 0.65 3.40 20.87
N ILE A 84 -0.13 2.81 19.97
CA ILE A 84 0.39 1.80 19.01
C ILE A 84 1.29 2.46 17.96
N LEU A 85 0.90 3.64 17.48
CA LEU A 85 1.64 4.36 16.44
C LEU A 85 3.02 4.84 16.90
N GLU A 86 3.21 5.09 18.20
CA GLU A 86 4.51 5.41 18.80
C GLU A 86 5.49 4.22 18.82
N LEU A 87 4.99 2.98 18.66
CA LEU A 87 5.81 1.77 18.69
C LEU A 87 6.49 1.42 17.35
N GLY A 88 6.25 2.20 16.29
CA GLY A 88 6.85 1.92 14.99
C GLY A 88 6.56 2.95 13.90
N ARG A 89 7.15 2.72 12.73
CA ARG A 89 6.90 3.54 11.53
C ARG A 89 5.78 2.89 10.73
N PHE A 90 4.58 3.45 10.81
CA PHE A 90 3.40 2.95 10.10
C PHE A 90 3.14 3.77 8.83
N ILE A 91 2.91 3.08 7.73
CA ILE A 91 2.47 3.67 6.46
C ILE A 91 1.24 2.96 5.93
N ASN A 92 0.45 3.68 5.15
CA ASN A 92 -0.72 3.15 4.46
C ASN A 92 -0.72 3.58 3.00
N ILE A 93 -1.38 2.78 2.15
CA ILE A 93 -1.74 3.15 0.79
C ILE A 93 -3.23 3.41 0.71
N HIS A 94 -3.61 4.51 0.07
CA HIS A 94 -4.99 4.96 -0.05
C HIS A 94 -5.34 5.20 -1.52
N PRO A 95 -6.47 4.65 -2.02
CA PRO A 95 -6.81 4.70 -3.44
C PRO A 95 -7.49 6.01 -3.87
N ALA A 96 -6.93 7.13 -3.46
CA ALA A 96 -7.30 8.47 -3.90
C ALA A 96 -6.14 9.45 -3.75
N LEU A 97 -6.24 10.63 -4.36
CA LEU A 97 -5.30 11.73 -4.12
C LEU A 97 -5.70 12.48 -2.85
N LEU A 98 -5.12 12.09 -1.71
CA LEU A 98 -5.34 12.80 -0.45
C LEU A 98 -4.93 14.28 -0.57
N PRO A 99 -5.66 15.19 0.07
CA PRO A 99 -6.69 14.99 1.10
C PRO A 99 -8.11 14.72 0.58
N ALA A 100 -8.30 14.56 -0.73
CA ALA A 100 -9.61 14.23 -1.30
C ALA A 100 -9.99 12.76 -1.00
N PHE A 101 -11.29 12.51 -0.83
CA PHE A 101 -11.89 11.18 -0.69
C PHE A 101 -11.29 10.32 0.43
N LYS A 102 -10.97 10.90 1.59
CA LYS A 102 -10.56 10.17 2.81
C LYS A 102 -11.60 9.10 3.21
N GLY A 103 -11.15 8.00 3.82
CA GLY A 103 -11.99 6.93 4.35
C GLY A 103 -12.45 5.93 3.31
N GLU A 104 -13.49 5.18 3.65
CA GLU A 104 -13.98 4.04 2.85
C GLU A 104 -14.53 4.44 1.48
N ASP A 105 -14.57 3.47 0.55
CA ASP A 105 -15.13 3.60 -0.80
C ASP A 105 -14.55 4.76 -1.63
N ALA A 106 -13.29 5.10 -1.42
CA ALA A 106 -12.63 6.25 -2.06
C ALA A 106 -12.69 6.20 -3.60
N ILE A 107 -12.46 5.01 -4.20
CA ILE A 107 -12.52 4.81 -5.65
C ILE A 107 -13.93 5.12 -6.17
N TYR A 108 -14.94 4.51 -5.53
CA TYR A 108 -16.34 4.71 -5.89
C TYR A 108 -16.77 6.19 -5.79
N ARG A 109 -16.41 6.83 -4.66
CA ARG A 109 -16.75 8.25 -4.44
C ARG A 109 -16.05 9.18 -5.41
N ALA A 110 -14.79 8.94 -5.73
CA ALA A 110 -14.06 9.74 -6.73
C ALA A 110 -14.69 9.63 -8.11
N PHE A 111 -15.01 8.42 -8.56
CA PHE A 111 -15.65 8.19 -9.85
C PHE A 111 -17.00 8.85 -9.95
N HIS A 112 -17.89 8.67 -8.96
CA HIS A 112 -19.24 9.20 -8.96
C HIS A 112 -19.32 10.72 -8.68
N ALA A 113 -18.27 11.29 -8.07
CA ALA A 113 -18.14 12.75 -7.97
C ALA A 113 -17.82 13.41 -9.33
N GLY A 114 -17.48 12.63 -10.35
CA GLY A 114 -17.20 13.13 -11.69
C GLY A 114 -15.88 13.89 -11.81
N VAL A 115 -14.94 13.70 -10.86
CA VAL A 115 -13.60 14.28 -10.95
C VAL A 115 -12.86 13.72 -12.16
N LYS A 116 -11.98 14.51 -12.75
CA LYS A 116 -11.22 14.08 -13.94
C LYS A 116 -9.82 13.56 -13.60
N VAL A 117 -9.43 13.71 -12.35
CA VAL A 117 -8.17 13.23 -11.82
C VAL A 117 -8.42 12.62 -10.44
N SER A 118 -7.99 11.39 -10.24
CA SER A 118 -7.83 10.75 -8.94
C SER A 118 -6.45 10.10 -8.90
N GLY A 119 -6.24 9.06 -8.11
CA GLY A 119 -4.95 8.39 -8.06
C GLY A 119 -4.76 7.59 -6.77
N VAL A 120 -3.52 7.45 -6.38
CA VAL A 120 -3.10 6.68 -5.21
C VAL A 120 -2.18 7.53 -4.35
N THR A 121 -2.32 7.41 -3.04
CA THR A 121 -1.47 8.10 -2.04
C THR A 121 -0.85 7.09 -1.08
N VAL A 122 0.46 7.15 -0.90
CA VAL A 122 1.14 6.52 0.24
C VAL A 122 1.41 7.61 1.28
N HIS A 123 1.01 7.36 2.52
CA HIS A 123 1.12 8.32 3.61
C HIS A 123 1.51 7.65 4.93
N GLN A 124 2.03 8.45 5.88
CA GLN A 124 2.20 8.01 7.26
C GLN A 124 0.83 7.79 7.91
N VAL A 125 0.71 6.79 8.77
CA VAL A 125 -0.51 6.55 9.53
C VAL A 125 -0.50 7.42 10.78
N THR A 126 -1.65 8.03 11.08
CA THR A 126 -1.93 8.79 12.29
C THR A 126 -3.26 8.32 12.88
N SER A 127 -3.60 8.76 14.09
CA SER A 127 -4.91 8.50 14.71
C SER A 127 -6.07 9.16 13.94
N GLU A 128 -5.78 10.21 13.15
CA GLU A 128 -6.74 10.75 12.18
C GLU A 128 -6.71 9.87 10.92
N PRO A 129 -7.83 9.25 10.51
CA PRO A 129 -7.90 8.47 9.27
C PRO A 129 -7.45 9.29 8.06
N ASP A 130 -6.50 8.76 7.30
CA ASP A 130 -5.91 9.37 6.11
C ASP A 130 -5.41 10.82 6.31
N GLY A 131 -5.04 11.14 7.57
CA GLY A 131 -4.59 12.48 7.98
C GLY A 131 -3.09 12.68 8.00
N GLY A 132 -2.32 11.60 7.87
CA GLY A 132 -0.86 11.65 8.02
C GLY A 132 -0.11 12.29 6.85
N LYS A 133 1.18 12.53 7.06
CA LYS A 133 2.06 13.14 6.06
C LYS A 133 2.11 12.29 4.79
N ILE A 134 1.84 12.92 3.65
CA ILE A 134 1.96 12.31 2.33
C ILE A 134 3.44 12.02 2.04
N ILE A 135 3.71 10.80 1.59
CA ILE A 135 5.06 10.34 1.21
C ILE A 135 5.17 10.30 -0.31
N ALA A 136 4.17 9.74 -0.98
CA ALA A 136 4.13 9.63 -2.43
C ALA A 136 2.67 9.70 -2.92
N GLN A 137 2.49 10.30 -4.11
CA GLN A 137 1.20 10.32 -4.79
C GLN A 137 1.41 10.06 -6.28
N TYR A 138 0.49 9.34 -6.90
CA TYR A 138 0.48 9.18 -8.34
C TYR A 138 -0.93 9.40 -8.89
N PRO A 139 -1.09 10.29 -9.89
CA PRO A 139 -2.39 10.62 -10.47
C PRO A 139 -2.84 9.58 -11.51
N VAL A 140 -4.16 9.39 -11.60
CA VAL A 140 -4.86 8.66 -12.65
C VAL A 140 -5.88 9.59 -13.29
N LEU A 141 -5.90 9.64 -14.60
CA LEU A 141 -6.83 10.47 -15.38
C LEU A 141 -8.13 9.68 -15.64
N ILE A 142 -9.27 10.31 -15.41
CA ILE A 142 -10.58 9.72 -15.66
C ILE A 142 -11.18 10.37 -16.90
N GLY A 143 -11.12 9.66 -18.03
CA GLY A 143 -11.71 10.10 -19.29
C GLY A 143 -13.25 10.10 -19.26
N ASN A 144 -13.86 10.81 -20.20
CA ASN A 144 -15.32 10.86 -20.29
C ASN A 144 -15.97 9.53 -20.67
N THR A 145 -15.21 8.63 -21.27
CA THR A 145 -15.63 7.29 -21.70
C THR A 145 -15.13 6.17 -20.81
N THR A 146 -14.38 6.48 -19.73
CA THR A 146 -13.87 5.50 -18.79
C THR A 146 -15.02 4.88 -18.00
N HIS A 147 -15.10 3.57 -17.94
CA HIS A 147 -16.03 2.82 -17.11
C HIS A 147 -15.47 2.63 -15.70
N PHE A 148 -16.36 2.48 -14.71
CA PHE A 148 -15.95 2.31 -13.30
C PHE A 148 -14.98 1.15 -13.11
N ASP A 149 -15.27 -0.02 -13.69
CA ASP A 149 -14.45 -1.22 -13.56
C ASP A 149 -13.03 -1.04 -14.15
N GLU A 150 -12.88 -0.23 -15.20
CA GLU A 150 -11.60 0.09 -15.81
C GLU A 150 -10.79 1.00 -14.87
N PHE A 151 -11.42 2.02 -14.34
CA PHE A 151 -10.82 2.94 -13.38
C PHE A 151 -10.40 2.22 -12.09
N GLU A 152 -11.27 1.37 -11.53
CA GLU A 152 -10.96 0.58 -10.34
C GLU A 152 -9.75 -0.33 -10.55
N LYS A 153 -9.70 -1.04 -11.69
CA LYS A 153 -8.55 -1.89 -12.05
C LYS A 153 -7.27 -1.08 -12.22
N GLU A 154 -7.34 0.10 -12.80
CA GLU A 154 -6.17 0.98 -12.97
C GLU A 154 -5.64 1.45 -11.62
N ILE A 155 -6.52 1.84 -10.69
CA ILE A 155 -6.15 2.21 -9.32
C ILE A 155 -5.46 1.05 -8.61
N HIS A 156 -6.04 -0.15 -8.61
CA HIS A 156 -5.44 -1.31 -7.94
C HIS A 156 -4.12 -1.74 -8.59
N SER A 157 -4.01 -1.67 -9.91
CA SER A 157 -2.74 -1.94 -10.61
C SER A 157 -1.66 -0.95 -10.19
N LEU A 158 -2.02 0.33 -10.05
CA LEU A 158 -1.10 1.37 -9.61
C LEU A 158 -0.69 1.20 -8.13
N GLU A 159 -1.61 0.81 -7.24
CA GLU A 159 -1.28 0.47 -5.86
C GLU A 159 -0.21 -0.62 -5.80
N ASN A 160 -0.39 -1.69 -6.57
CA ASN A 160 0.52 -2.82 -6.62
C ASN A 160 1.91 -2.46 -7.17
N ILE A 161 2.00 -1.47 -8.04
CA ILE A 161 3.27 -0.96 -8.58
C ILE A 161 3.94 0.02 -7.62
N LEU A 162 3.17 0.93 -7.06
CA LEU A 162 3.70 2.07 -6.27
C LEU A 162 4.14 1.63 -4.87
N TYR A 163 3.30 0.85 -4.18
CA TYR A 163 3.49 0.59 -2.77
C TYR A 163 4.80 -0.14 -2.44
N PRO A 164 5.17 -1.25 -3.12
CA PRO A 164 6.43 -1.93 -2.84
C PRO A 164 7.66 -1.04 -3.07
N ARG A 165 7.62 -0.17 -4.08
CA ARG A 165 8.73 0.73 -4.40
C ARG A 165 8.89 1.85 -3.38
N VAL A 166 7.77 2.38 -2.88
CA VAL A 166 7.80 3.37 -1.80
C VAL A 166 8.31 2.73 -0.51
N ILE A 167 7.88 1.51 -0.18
CA ILE A 167 8.39 0.73 0.96
C ILE A 167 9.91 0.57 0.87
N GLU A 168 10.44 0.12 -0.26
CA GLU A 168 11.88 -0.02 -0.46
C GLU A 168 12.62 1.31 -0.29
N THR A 169 12.10 2.37 -0.89
CA THR A 169 12.69 3.70 -0.80
C THR A 169 12.79 4.20 0.65
N ILE A 170 11.71 3.99 1.43
CA ILE A 170 11.69 4.34 2.86
C ILE A 170 12.69 3.50 3.65
N LEU A 171 12.71 2.19 3.38
CA LEU A 171 13.64 1.27 4.05
C LEU A 171 15.10 1.58 3.69
N ASP A 172 15.38 2.08 2.52
CA ASP A 172 16.72 2.51 2.09
C ASP A 172 17.09 3.94 2.54
N ASP A 173 16.25 4.60 3.32
CA ASP A 173 16.41 6.00 3.75
C ASP A 173 16.59 6.99 2.57
N LYS A 174 15.93 6.69 1.44
CA LYS A 174 15.92 7.52 0.24
C LYS A 174 14.63 8.32 0.13
N VAL A 175 14.63 9.34 -0.71
CA VAL A 175 13.42 10.07 -1.12
C VAL A 175 12.84 9.38 -2.35
N PHE A 176 11.52 9.16 -2.36
CA PHE A 176 10.85 8.56 -3.48
C PHE A 176 10.88 9.47 -4.71
N ASP A 177 11.36 8.94 -5.84
CA ASP A 177 11.44 9.65 -7.12
C ASP A 177 10.50 9.01 -8.15
N PHE A 178 9.46 9.76 -8.54
CA PHE A 178 8.47 9.33 -9.53
C PHE A 178 9.04 9.09 -10.92
N THR A 179 10.14 9.79 -11.29
CA THR A 179 10.71 9.70 -12.63
C THR A 179 11.18 8.29 -12.98
N ASN A 180 11.41 7.46 -11.97
CA ASN A 180 11.85 6.08 -12.11
C ASN A 180 10.73 5.04 -11.99
N LEU A 181 9.49 5.44 -11.67
CA LEU A 181 8.39 4.51 -11.42
C LEU A 181 8.12 3.55 -12.59
N PHE A 182 8.24 4.06 -13.81
CA PHE A 182 8.01 3.30 -15.06
C PHE A 182 9.28 3.06 -15.89
N ARG A 183 10.48 3.38 -15.37
CA ARG A 183 11.75 3.05 -16.03
C ARG A 183 12.02 1.53 -15.95
N GLY A 184 11.46 0.80 -16.84
CA GLY A 184 11.57 -0.66 -16.92
C GLY A 184 10.53 -1.26 -17.84
N HIS A 185 9.50 -0.51 -18.15
CA HIS A 185 8.58 -0.82 -19.23
C HIS A 185 9.09 -0.08 -20.47
N SER A 186 10.09 -0.66 -21.15
CA SER A 186 10.41 -0.23 -22.51
C SER A 186 9.17 -0.51 -23.34
N CYS A 187 8.48 0.53 -23.75
CA CYS A 187 7.55 0.45 -24.85
C CYS A 187 8.33 -0.08 -26.05
N GLY A 188 8.22 -1.38 -26.33
CA GLY A 188 8.65 -1.96 -27.59
C GLY A 188 7.69 -1.50 -28.70
N GLY A 189 7.77 -0.24 -29.06
CA GLY A 189 7.00 0.38 -30.12
C GLY A 189 7.84 1.47 -30.76
N ASN A 190 8.25 1.25 -32.01
CA ASN A 190 8.81 2.26 -32.89
C ASN A 190 7.94 3.52 -32.86
N CYS A 191 8.39 4.55 -32.19
CA CYS A 191 7.85 5.91 -32.36
C CYS A 191 8.65 6.59 -33.46
N ASP A 192 8.50 6.15 -34.71
CA ASP A 192 8.81 6.94 -35.89
C ASP A 192 7.60 7.86 -36.14
N GLY A 193 7.71 9.13 -35.81
CA GLY A 193 6.78 10.16 -36.24
C GLY A 193 6.13 11.04 -35.17
N CYS A 194 6.92 11.86 -34.49
CA CYS A 194 6.44 13.13 -33.92
C CYS A 194 7.37 14.23 -34.36
N HIS A 195 6.94 14.95 -35.40
CA HIS A 195 7.41 16.29 -35.74
C HIS A 195 6.41 17.32 -35.20
#